data_da54fb43e255110502a7a3aa98d0ed1e
#
_entry.id   da54fb43e255110502a7a3aa98d0ed1e
#
_cell.length_a   1.000
_cell.length_b   1.000
_cell.length_c   1.000
_cell.angle_alpha   90.00
_cell.angle_beta   90.00
_cell.angle_gamma   90.00
#
_symmetry.space_group_name_H-M   'P 1'
#
loop_
_entity.id
_entity.type
_entity.pdbx_description
1 polymer ?
#
loop_
_entity_poly.entity_id
_entity_poly.type
_entity_poly.pdbx_seq_one_letter_code
_entity_poly.pdbx_strand_id
1 'polypeptide(L)'
;MNAMIAPVTYSVRGKVIDRQSRQPVAYANVFVAGIPGKGASTDSLGTFKIEQVPPGIYSLEASCIGYQTVSTPEYIVSASTPFIEIEMEEDANLLNTVVVVPSPFRRSIESPVSMRIIGLQEIEKSPGANRDVSRIVRSYPGVSFSPIGYRNDLIVRGGSPSENRFYMDGIEIPNINHFATQGASGGPVSIVNADLVREITFYTGAFPANRSGALSSVLDFRLRDGNPDKQTFKATLGASEVSLSGSGHFNDRTTYLFSVRQSYLQLLFKALGLPFLPNFIDGQFKIKTRLTEHDELTVLALTGIDKMKLNTDEKGEDAEYLLSYLPTIHQETFTVGAVYRHYAGKHTQSVTLSHNYLNNR
;
A
#
# COMPACT_ATOMS: atom_id res chain seq x y z
N MET A 1 -17.79 -43.62 0.66
CA MET A 1 -18.51 -42.41 1.13
C MET A 1 -17.49 -41.28 1.24
N ASN A 2 -17.31 -40.48 0.20
CA ASN A 2 -16.42 -39.32 0.27
C ASN A 2 -17.16 -38.25 1.08
N ALA A 3 -16.73 -37.96 2.28
CA ALA A 3 -17.15 -36.81 3.03
C ALA A 3 -16.68 -35.55 2.24
N MET A 4 -17.60 -34.88 1.56
CA MET A 4 -17.33 -33.56 0.99
C MET A 4 -17.03 -32.62 2.17
N ILE A 5 -15.78 -32.23 2.32
CA ILE A 5 -15.37 -31.19 3.27
C ILE A 5 -16.07 -29.92 2.78
N ALA A 6 -16.97 -29.37 3.61
CA ALA A 6 -17.65 -28.11 3.28
C ALA A 6 -16.58 -27.02 3.02
N PRO A 7 -16.73 -26.22 1.96
CA PRO A 7 -15.77 -25.17 1.67
C PRO A 7 -15.70 -24.17 2.83
N VAL A 8 -14.50 -23.82 3.23
CA VAL A 8 -14.28 -22.80 4.27
C VAL A 8 -14.81 -21.48 3.75
N THR A 9 -15.67 -20.83 4.51
CA THR A 9 -16.24 -19.52 4.20
C THR A 9 -16.13 -18.59 5.40
N TYR A 10 -16.12 -17.30 5.14
CA TYR A 10 -15.98 -16.26 6.15
C TYR A 10 -17.13 -15.26 6.07
N SER A 11 -17.30 -14.45 7.10
CA SER A 11 -18.21 -13.31 7.09
C SER A 11 -17.44 -12.01 6.87
N VAL A 12 -17.97 -11.16 6.00
CA VAL A 12 -17.51 -9.78 5.80
C VAL A 12 -18.46 -8.85 6.53
N ARG A 13 -17.95 -8.01 7.40
CA ARG A 13 -18.72 -7.08 8.22
C ARG A 13 -18.23 -5.66 8.03
N GLY A 14 -19.15 -4.72 8.12
CA GLY A 14 -18.78 -3.33 7.98
C GLY A 14 -19.89 -2.36 8.27
N LYS A 15 -19.64 -1.10 7.99
CA LYS A 15 -20.56 0.01 8.13
C LYS A 15 -20.50 0.90 6.90
N VAL A 16 -21.66 1.37 6.45
CA VAL A 16 -21.76 2.40 5.41
C VAL A 16 -22.09 3.72 6.07
N ILE A 17 -21.33 4.75 5.75
CA ILE A 17 -21.50 6.10 6.28
C ILE A 17 -21.50 7.12 5.16
N ASP A 18 -22.16 8.22 5.38
CA ASP A 18 -22.04 9.40 4.54
C ASP A 18 -20.66 10.06 4.75
N ARG A 19 -19.98 10.34 3.66
CA ARG A 19 -18.60 10.86 3.69
C ARG A 19 -18.50 12.23 4.33
N GLN A 20 -19.51 13.06 4.18
CA GLN A 20 -19.51 14.45 4.61
C GLN A 20 -20.02 14.59 6.05
N SER A 21 -21.19 14.04 6.33
CA SER A 21 -21.83 14.14 7.65
C SER A 21 -21.32 13.11 8.65
N ARG A 22 -20.62 12.05 8.17
CA ARG A 22 -20.18 10.88 8.96
C ARG A 22 -21.34 10.10 9.58
N GLN A 23 -22.58 10.39 9.17
CA GLN A 23 -23.78 9.70 9.65
C GLN A 23 -23.95 8.33 8.98
N PRO A 24 -24.55 7.35 9.66
CA PRO A 24 -24.81 6.04 9.08
C PRO A 24 -25.78 6.14 7.88
N VAL A 25 -25.46 5.41 6.81
CA VAL A 25 -26.38 5.24 5.67
C VAL A 25 -27.14 3.94 5.85
N ALA A 26 -28.42 4.07 6.22
CA ALA A 26 -29.33 2.95 6.40
C ALA A 26 -29.82 2.40 5.06
N TYR A 27 -30.11 1.09 5.02
CA TYR A 27 -30.69 0.38 3.88
C TYR A 27 -29.86 0.48 2.57
N ALA A 28 -28.59 0.74 2.66
CA ALA A 28 -27.67 0.62 1.54
C ALA A 28 -27.45 -0.86 1.20
N ASN A 29 -27.44 -1.18 -0.10
CA ASN A 29 -27.12 -2.52 -0.56
C ASN A 29 -25.62 -2.65 -0.74
N VAL A 30 -25.03 -3.66 -0.13
CA VAL A 30 -23.58 -3.96 -0.22
C VAL A 30 -23.39 -5.35 -0.81
N PHE A 31 -22.63 -5.45 -1.90
CA PHE A 31 -22.36 -6.70 -2.62
C PHE A 31 -20.87 -6.97 -2.70
N VAL A 32 -20.50 -8.26 -2.74
CA VAL A 32 -19.13 -8.69 -3.05
C VAL A 32 -18.96 -8.71 -4.56
N ALA A 33 -18.08 -7.88 -5.09
CA ALA A 33 -17.81 -7.81 -6.52
C ALA A 33 -17.28 -9.16 -7.03
N GLY A 34 -17.83 -9.62 -8.17
CA GLY A 34 -17.43 -10.87 -8.79
C GLY A 34 -18.03 -12.14 -8.18
N ILE A 35 -18.87 -12.05 -7.13
CA ILE A 35 -19.59 -13.20 -6.57
C ILE A 35 -21.10 -12.92 -6.61
N PRO A 36 -21.83 -13.44 -7.60
CA PRO A 36 -23.28 -13.24 -7.70
C PRO A 36 -24.01 -13.74 -6.45
N GLY A 37 -24.97 -12.96 -5.97
CA GLY A 37 -25.83 -13.33 -4.84
C GLY A 37 -25.16 -13.20 -3.45
N LYS A 38 -23.95 -12.71 -3.35
CA LYS A 38 -23.30 -12.40 -2.07
C LYS A 38 -23.40 -10.91 -1.77
N GLY A 39 -24.35 -10.57 -0.90
CA GLY A 39 -24.62 -9.19 -0.49
C GLY A 39 -25.48 -9.14 0.75
N ALA A 40 -25.62 -7.96 1.32
CA ALA A 40 -26.48 -7.64 2.44
C ALA A 40 -26.92 -6.18 2.35
N SER A 41 -28.07 -5.84 2.93
CA SER A 41 -28.47 -4.44 3.15
C SER A 41 -28.02 -3.99 4.53
N THR A 42 -27.69 -2.71 4.67
CA THR A 42 -27.37 -2.13 5.98
C THR A 42 -28.62 -1.97 6.83
N ASP A 43 -28.43 -2.09 8.14
CA ASP A 43 -29.45 -1.80 9.14
C ASP A 43 -29.61 -0.28 9.39
N SER A 44 -30.42 0.11 10.36
CA SER A 44 -30.65 1.51 10.75
C SER A 44 -29.41 2.22 11.26
N LEU A 45 -28.40 1.49 11.70
CA LEU A 45 -27.10 1.99 12.16
C LEU A 45 -26.04 1.98 11.04
N GLY A 46 -26.47 1.66 9.81
CA GLY A 46 -25.58 1.56 8.65
C GLY A 46 -24.68 0.32 8.66
N THR A 47 -24.90 -0.65 9.56
CA THR A 47 -24.06 -1.85 9.64
C THR A 47 -24.53 -2.95 8.72
N PHE A 48 -23.60 -3.74 8.17
CA PHE A 48 -23.89 -4.89 7.31
C PHE A 48 -23.06 -6.11 7.69
N LYS A 49 -23.58 -7.30 7.35
CA LYS A 49 -22.89 -8.57 7.47
C LYS A 49 -23.21 -9.44 6.26
N ILE A 50 -22.17 -9.76 5.47
CA ILE A 50 -22.29 -10.70 4.34
C ILE A 50 -21.69 -12.02 4.78
N GLU A 51 -22.49 -13.08 4.74
CA GLU A 51 -22.09 -14.41 5.20
C GLU A 51 -21.64 -15.33 4.05
N GLN A 52 -20.90 -16.37 4.40
CA GLN A 52 -20.47 -17.42 3.49
C GLN A 52 -19.68 -16.89 2.27
N VAL A 53 -18.80 -15.95 2.48
CA VAL A 53 -17.88 -15.47 1.43
C VAL A 53 -16.68 -16.39 1.38
N PRO A 54 -16.30 -16.97 0.22
CA PRO A 54 -15.09 -17.76 0.08
C PRO A 54 -13.84 -16.95 0.41
N PRO A 55 -12.75 -17.58 0.87
CA PRO A 55 -11.47 -16.87 1.03
C PRO A 55 -10.98 -16.36 -0.32
N GLY A 56 -10.47 -15.14 -0.35
CA GLY A 56 -10.01 -14.51 -1.59
C GLY A 56 -9.78 -13.01 -1.41
N ILE A 57 -9.54 -12.35 -2.53
CA ILE A 57 -9.37 -10.89 -2.59
C ILE A 57 -10.55 -10.32 -3.36
N TYR A 58 -11.33 -9.45 -2.71
CA TYR A 58 -12.56 -8.88 -3.25
C TYR A 58 -12.68 -7.40 -2.94
N SER A 59 -13.34 -6.66 -3.83
CA SER A 59 -13.91 -5.34 -3.54
C SER A 59 -15.39 -5.49 -3.17
N LEU A 60 -15.92 -4.50 -2.44
CA LEU A 60 -17.32 -4.38 -2.16
C LEU A 60 -17.90 -3.23 -2.98
N GLU A 61 -19.13 -3.41 -3.44
CA GLU A 61 -19.91 -2.36 -4.08
C GLU A 61 -21.07 -1.98 -3.18
N ALA A 62 -21.19 -0.69 -2.86
CA ALA A 62 -22.30 -0.16 -2.08
C ALA A 62 -23.15 0.77 -2.93
N SER A 63 -24.47 0.61 -2.86
CA SER A 63 -25.45 1.44 -3.55
C SER A 63 -26.61 1.80 -2.61
N CYS A 64 -27.05 3.05 -2.66
CA CYS A 64 -28.20 3.54 -1.92
C CYS A 64 -28.90 4.63 -2.72
N ILE A 65 -30.23 4.74 -2.58
CA ILE A 65 -30.99 5.83 -3.21
C ILE A 65 -30.51 7.14 -2.61
N GLY A 66 -30.17 8.12 -3.44
CA GLY A 66 -29.66 9.41 -3.00
C GLY A 66 -28.13 9.49 -2.91
N TYR A 67 -27.43 8.41 -3.18
CA TYR A 67 -25.98 8.32 -3.09
C TYR A 67 -25.36 7.81 -4.40
N GLN A 68 -24.15 8.23 -4.67
CA GLN A 68 -23.34 7.67 -5.74
C GLN A 68 -22.94 6.23 -5.37
N THR A 69 -23.07 5.31 -6.32
CA THR A 69 -22.57 3.94 -6.13
C THR A 69 -21.06 3.97 -5.96
N VAL A 70 -20.57 3.34 -4.90
CA VAL A 70 -19.15 3.29 -4.57
C VAL A 70 -18.63 1.87 -4.60
N SER A 71 -17.44 1.69 -5.17
CA SER A 71 -16.68 0.44 -5.07
C SER A 71 -15.49 0.67 -4.15
N THR A 72 -15.32 -0.21 -3.16
CA THR A 72 -14.19 -0.13 -2.22
C THR A 72 -12.89 -0.57 -2.88
N PRO A 73 -11.72 -0.26 -2.29
CA PRO A 73 -10.50 -0.99 -2.52
C PRO A 73 -10.66 -2.49 -2.23
N GLU A 74 -9.71 -3.28 -2.70
CA GLU A 74 -9.69 -4.72 -2.47
C GLU A 74 -9.34 -5.06 -1.01
N TYR A 75 -9.99 -6.09 -0.48
CA TYR A 75 -9.76 -6.65 0.86
C TYR A 75 -9.49 -8.14 0.76
N ILE A 76 -8.62 -8.63 1.64
CA ILE A 76 -8.40 -10.08 1.81
C ILE A 76 -9.48 -10.61 2.73
N VAL A 77 -10.34 -11.50 2.20
CA VAL A 77 -11.36 -12.22 2.97
C VAL A 77 -10.75 -13.48 3.55
N SER A 78 -10.64 -13.52 4.88
CA SER A 78 -10.04 -14.60 5.65
C SER A 78 -10.56 -14.59 7.09
N ALA A 79 -10.02 -15.42 7.96
CA ALA A 79 -10.32 -15.39 9.40
C ALA A 79 -9.98 -14.03 10.07
N SER A 80 -9.10 -13.25 9.45
CA SER A 80 -8.66 -11.93 9.92
C SER A 80 -9.26 -10.77 9.12
N THR A 81 -10.35 -10.98 8.35
CA THR A 81 -11.03 -9.88 7.64
C THR A 81 -11.36 -8.76 8.61
N PRO A 82 -10.92 -7.53 8.36
CA PRO A 82 -11.21 -6.39 9.22
C PRO A 82 -12.66 -5.95 9.08
N PHE A 83 -13.14 -5.15 10.02
CA PHE A 83 -14.37 -4.41 9.86
C PHE A 83 -14.17 -3.32 8.78
N ILE A 84 -15.07 -3.26 7.80
CA ILE A 84 -14.93 -2.41 6.60
C ILE A 84 -15.84 -1.20 6.72
N GLU A 85 -15.26 -0.01 6.70
CA GLU A 85 -16.02 1.24 6.60
C GLU A 85 -16.11 1.67 5.13
N ILE A 86 -17.31 1.91 4.63
CA ILE A 86 -17.59 2.34 3.27
C ILE A 86 -18.17 3.75 3.34
N GLU A 87 -17.49 4.69 2.70
CA GLU A 87 -17.93 6.09 2.62
C GLU A 87 -18.67 6.32 1.31
N MET A 88 -19.91 6.80 1.37
CA MET A 88 -20.73 7.17 0.23
C MET A 88 -20.91 8.68 0.15
N GLU A 89 -20.99 9.22 -1.06
CA GLU A 89 -21.27 10.64 -1.31
C GLU A 89 -22.72 10.79 -1.81
N GLU A 90 -23.44 11.79 -1.30
CA GLU A 90 -24.78 12.13 -1.80
C GLU A 90 -24.71 12.53 -3.28
N ASP A 91 -25.65 12.03 -4.07
CA ASP A 91 -25.80 12.42 -5.47
C ASP A 91 -27.01 13.35 -5.62
N ALA A 92 -26.74 14.62 -5.87
CA ALA A 92 -27.78 15.62 -6.10
C ALA A 92 -28.49 15.48 -7.48
N ASN A 93 -28.00 14.62 -8.37
CA ASN A 93 -28.50 14.46 -9.75
C ASN A 93 -29.20 13.11 -9.99
N LEU A 94 -30.19 12.78 -9.22
CA LEU A 94 -30.89 11.49 -9.16
C LEU A 94 -31.79 11.16 -10.38
N LEU A 95 -31.29 11.07 -11.61
CA LEU A 95 -32.14 10.59 -12.71
C LEU A 95 -31.50 9.55 -13.66
N ASN A 96 -30.29 9.07 -13.43
CA ASN A 96 -29.75 8.02 -14.30
C ASN A 96 -29.03 6.94 -13.48
N THR A 97 -29.54 5.72 -13.58
CA THR A 97 -28.92 4.52 -13.05
C THR A 97 -27.58 4.30 -13.77
N VAL A 98 -26.48 4.66 -13.14
CA VAL A 98 -25.14 4.37 -13.66
C VAL A 98 -24.70 3.02 -13.09
N VAL A 99 -24.59 2.02 -13.94
CA VAL A 99 -23.90 0.77 -13.60
C VAL A 99 -22.40 1.08 -13.56
N VAL A 100 -21.84 1.17 -12.36
CA VAL A 100 -20.39 1.35 -12.19
C VAL A 100 -19.72 -0.02 -12.32
N VAL A 101 -19.05 -0.25 -13.44
CA VAL A 101 -18.16 -1.40 -13.59
C VAL A 101 -16.86 -1.09 -12.83
N PRO A 102 -16.35 -1.99 -11.96
CA PRO A 102 -15.06 -1.82 -11.35
C PRO A 102 -14.00 -1.63 -12.43
N SER A 103 -13.41 -0.47 -12.50
CA SER A 103 -12.37 -0.17 -13.49
C SER A 103 -11.09 0.21 -12.77
N PRO A 104 -9.93 -0.34 -13.16
CA PRO A 104 -8.63 0.13 -12.68
C PRO A 104 -8.36 1.59 -13.06
N PHE A 105 -9.19 2.15 -13.95
CA PHE A 105 -9.14 3.55 -14.39
C PHE A 105 -10.25 4.38 -13.69
N ARG A 106 -10.22 4.49 -12.37
CA ARG A 106 -11.09 5.43 -11.67
C ARG A 106 -10.68 6.85 -12.04
N ARG A 107 -11.65 7.64 -12.47
CA ARG A 107 -11.44 9.08 -12.63
C ARG A 107 -11.56 9.73 -11.26
N SER A 108 -10.49 10.36 -10.80
CA SER A 108 -10.54 11.26 -9.65
C SER A 108 -10.76 12.69 -10.14
N ILE A 109 -11.53 13.46 -9.39
CA ILE A 109 -11.68 14.91 -9.63
C ILE A 109 -10.32 15.59 -9.52
N GLU A 110 -9.45 15.07 -8.67
CA GLU A 110 -8.10 15.62 -8.45
C GLU A 110 -7.13 15.36 -9.62
N SER A 111 -7.29 14.23 -10.34
CA SER A 111 -6.45 13.90 -11.49
C SER A 111 -7.21 13.00 -12.47
N PRO A 112 -7.98 13.57 -13.40
CA PRO A 112 -8.83 12.83 -14.32
C PRO A 112 -8.06 12.09 -15.41
N VAL A 113 -6.77 12.37 -15.59
CA VAL A 113 -5.95 11.86 -16.71
C VAL A 113 -4.67 11.23 -16.18
N SER A 114 -4.28 10.09 -16.78
CA SER A 114 -2.99 9.42 -16.51
C SER A 114 -2.82 8.87 -15.08
N MET A 115 -3.93 8.50 -14.43
CA MET A 115 -3.94 7.84 -13.13
C MET A 115 -4.24 6.34 -13.29
N ARG A 116 -3.52 5.48 -12.57
CA ARG A 116 -3.79 4.06 -12.44
C ARG A 116 -3.78 3.64 -10.97
N ILE A 117 -4.74 2.81 -10.59
CA ILE A 117 -4.80 2.21 -9.26
C ILE A 117 -4.29 0.77 -9.36
N ILE A 118 -3.32 0.44 -8.53
CA ILE A 118 -2.74 -0.89 -8.37
C ILE A 118 -3.32 -1.47 -7.10
N GLY A 119 -4.19 -2.46 -7.24
CA GLY A 119 -4.86 -3.12 -6.14
C GLY A 119 -4.06 -4.29 -5.56
N LEU A 120 -4.59 -4.90 -4.51
CA LEU A 120 -3.97 -6.06 -3.84
C LEU A 120 -3.77 -7.25 -4.77
N GLN A 121 -4.73 -7.54 -5.65
CA GLN A 121 -4.61 -8.65 -6.60
C GLN A 121 -3.40 -8.46 -7.53
N GLU A 122 -3.18 -7.26 -8.01
CA GLU A 122 -2.06 -6.95 -8.89
C GLU A 122 -0.73 -7.02 -8.13
N ILE A 123 -0.70 -6.53 -6.87
CA ILE A 123 0.49 -6.62 -6.00
C ILE A 123 0.86 -8.07 -5.69
N GLU A 124 -0.14 -8.93 -5.41
CA GLU A 124 0.12 -10.32 -5.02
C GLU A 124 0.36 -11.28 -6.20
N LYS A 125 -0.27 -11.01 -7.35
CA LYS A 125 -0.24 -11.91 -8.51
C LYS A 125 0.72 -11.49 -9.61
N SER A 126 1.39 -10.34 -9.48
CA SER A 126 2.31 -9.84 -10.53
C SER A 126 3.52 -10.76 -10.70
N PRO A 127 3.68 -11.41 -11.88
CA PRO A 127 4.77 -12.35 -12.09
C PRO A 127 6.14 -11.68 -12.01
N GLY A 128 7.07 -12.26 -11.27
CA GLY A 128 8.45 -11.77 -11.17
C GLY A 128 8.63 -10.49 -10.36
N ALA A 129 7.55 -9.88 -9.88
CA ALA A 129 7.64 -8.66 -9.08
C ALA A 129 8.13 -8.93 -7.65
N ASN A 130 7.98 -10.16 -7.15
CA ASN A 130 8.33 -10.55 -5.79
C ASN A 130 7.78 -9.56 -4.75
N ARG A 131 6.55 -9.07 -4.98
CA ARG A 131 5.85 -8.06 -4.16
C ARG A 131 6.58 -6.71 -4.06
N ASP A 132 7.54 -6.45 -4.94
CA ASP A 132 8.21 -5.16 -5.09
C ASP A 132 7.41 -4.26 -6.03
N VAL A 133 6.92 -3.16 -5.50
CA VAL A 133 6.08 -2.22 -6.23
C VAL A 133 6.79 -1.62 -7.43
N SER A 134 8.07 -1.31 -7.31
CA SER A 134 8.84 -0.76 -8.43
C SER A 134 8.87 -1.73 -9.62
N ARG A 135 8.90 -3.04 -9.36
CA ARG A 135 8.83 -4.07 -10.40
C ARG A 135 7.45 -4.22 -11.01
N ILE A 136 6.38 -4.06 -10.22
CA ILE A 136 5.01 -4.09 -10.73
C ILE A 136 4.80 -2.95 -11.73
N VAL A 137 5.20 -1.74 -11.35
CA VAL A 137 5.03 -0.54 -12.17
C VAL A 137 5.79 -0.61 -13.50
N ARG A 138 6.87 -1.39 -13.59
CA ARG A 138 7.61 -1.63 -14.84
C ARG A 138 6.78 -2.24 -15.98
N SER A 139 5.74 -2.96 -15.65
CA SER A 139 4.85 -3.57 -16.64
C SER A 139 3.96 -2.56 -17.36
N TYR A 140 3.93 -1.30 -16.92
CA TYR A 140 3.03 -0.31 -17.46
C TYR A 140 3.61 0.47 -18.64
N PRO A 141 2.76 0.89 -19.58
CA PRO A 141 3.19 1.69 -20.72
C PRO A 141 3.87 2.99 -20.28
N GLY A 142 4.98 3.33 -20.91
CA GLY A 142 5.75 4.55 -20.62
C GLY A 142 6.65 4.44 -19.39
N VAL A 143 6.78 3.27 -18.79
CA VAL A 143 7.74 3.00 -17.69
C VAL A 143 8.89 2.18 -18.24
N SER A 144 10.10 2.70 -18.08
CA SER A 144 11.36 2.00 -18.33
C SER A 144 12.08 1.77 -17.01
N PHE A 145 13.13 1.00 -17.05
CA PHE A 145 13.95 0.69 -15.88
C PHE A 145 15.44 0.84 -16.20
N SER A 146 16.26 0.95 -15.18
CA SER A 146 17.70 0.99 -15.34
C SER A 146 18.18 -0.29 -16.03
N PRO A 147 19.06 -0.21 -17.02
CA PRO A 147 19.68 -1.38 -17.66
C PRO A 147 20.58 -2.16 -16.69
N ILE A 148 20.94 -1.58 -15.55
CA ILE A 148 21.77 -2.22 -14.54
C ILE A 148 20.91 -3.18 -13.72
N GLY A 149 21.13 -4.49 -13.87
CA GLY A 149 20.25 -5.56 -13.42
C GLY A 149 19.95 -5.64 -11.92
N TYR A 150 20.78 -5.03 -11.06
CA TYR A 150 20.53 -4.99 -9.61
C TYR A 150 19.81 -3.72 -9.12
N ARG A 151 19.40 -2.83 -10.03
CA ARG A 151 18.68 -1.61 -9.70
C ARG A 151 17.22 -1.68 -10.12
N ASN A 152 16.36 -1.04 -9.33
CA ASN A 152 14.93 -0.91 -9.60
C ASN A 152 14.52 0.55 -9.83
N ASP A 153 15.41 1.36 -10.42
CA ASP A 153 15.10 2.73 -10.77
C ASP A 153 13.90 2.83 -11.71
N LEU A 154 12.98 3.71 -11.37
CA LEU A 154 11.81 4.01 -12.20
C LEU A 154 12.11 5.18 -13.12
N ILE A 155 12.03 4.92 -14.42
CA ILE A 155 12.17 5.92 -15.49
C ILE A 155 10.79 6.03 -16.15
N VAL A 156 10.06 7.10 -15.84
CA VAL A 156 8.70 7.28 -16.35
C VAL A 156 8.73 8.35 -17.43
N ARG A 157 8.25 8.00 -18.64
CA ARG A 157 8.22 8.87 -19.82
C ARG A 157 9.58 9.54 -20.15
N GLY A 158 10.67 8.81 -19.90
CA GLY A 158 12.02 9.29 -20.17
C GLY A 158 12.59 10.27 -19.12
N GLY A 159 11.88 10.53 -18.02
CA GLY A 159 12.37 11.36 -16.93
C GLY A 159 13.40 10.66 -16.04
N SER A 160 14.17 11.43 -15.30
CA SER A 160 15.14 10.90 -14.33
C SER A 160 14.46 10.18 -13.17
N PRO A 161 15.08 9.13 -12.59
CA PRO A 161 14.59 8.51 -11.36
C PRO A 161 14.37 9.50 -10.20
N SER A 162 15.15 10.57 -10.12
CA SER A 162 15.02 11.63 -9.10
C SER A 162 13.80 12.55 -9.29
N GLU A 163 13.14 12.49 -10.44
CA GLU A 163 11.95 13.29 -10.77
C GLU A 163 10.64 12.63 -10.28
N ASN A 164 10.73 11.41 -9.81
CA ASN A 164 9.60 10.72 -9.19
C ASN A 164 9.41 11.18 -7.74
N ARG A 165 8.16 11.19 -7.28
CA ARG A 165 7.84 11.46 -5.88
C ARG A 165 7.02 10.30 -5.31
N PHE A 166 7.27 10.00 -4.06
CA PHE A 166 6.65 8.89 -3.34
C PHE A 166 5.95 9.41 -2.10
N TYR A 167 4.70 9.00 -1.93
CA TYR A 167 3.89 9.35 -0.77
C TYR A 167 3.36 8.10 -0.10
N MET A 168 3.21 8.14 1.21
CA MET A 168 2.61 7.08 2.01
C MET A 168 1.59 7.69 2.97
N ASP A 169 0.29 7.39 2.74
CA ASP A 169 -0.85 8.00 3.46
C ASP A 169 -0.81 9.55 3.50
N GLY A 170 -0.25 10.18 2.45
CA GLY A 170 -0.12 11.63 2.32
C GLY A 170 1.19 12.22 2.85
N ILE A 171 2.09 11.40 3.39
CA ILE A 171 3.43 11.80 3.84
C ILE A 171 4.43 11.47 2.74
N GLU A 172 5.24 12.45 2.32
CA GLU A 172 6.30 12.23 1.35
C GLU A 172 7.43 11.40 1.97
N ILE A 173 7.84 10.34 1.25
CA ILE A 173 8.97 9.47 1.60
C ILE A 173 10.10 9.63 0.58
N PRO A 174 11.38 9.57 0.97
CA PRO A 174 12.48 9.90 0.07
C PRO A 174 12.71 8.86 -1.02
N ASN A 175 12.48 7.59 -0.73
CA ASN A 175 12.69 6.45 -1.61
C ASN A 175 11.77 5.28 -1.22
N ILE A 176 11.61 4.34 -2.15
CA ILE A 176 10.75 3.17 -1.97
C ILE A 176 11.53 1.86 -1.89
N ASN A 177 12.85 1.91 -2.10
CA ASN A 177 13.71 0.72 -2.09
C ASN A 177 14.93 0.92 -1.19
N HIS A 178 15.43 -0.18 -0.64
CA HIS A 178 16.72 -0.26 0.04
C HIS A 178 17.88 0.00 -0.93
N PHE A 179 19.03 0.39 -0.40
CA PHE A 179 20.26 0.66 -1.17
C PHE A 179 20.05 1.70 -2.28
N ALA A 180 19.21 2.69 -2.04
CA ALA A 180 19.00 3.79 -2.97
C ALA A 180 20.24 4.68 -2.97
N THR A 181 20.76 4.99 -4.17
CA THR A 181 21.89 5.91 -4.33
C THR A 181 21.38 7.31 -4.61
N GLN A 182 22.25 8.31 -4.44
CA GLN A 182 21.89 9.70 -4.70
C GLN A 182 21.43 9.89 -6.16
N GLY A 183 20.29 10.56 -6.36
CA GLY A 183 19.70 10.78 -7.67
C GLY A 183 18.98 9.57 -8.29
N ALA A 184 18.85 8.48 -7.54
CA ALA A 184 18.20 7.25 -7.95
C ALA A 184 16.99 6.95 -7.08
N SER A 185 15.98 6.28 -7.62
CA SER A 185 14.77 5.93 -6.88
C SER A 185 14.77 4.50 -6.33
N GLY A 186 15.75 3.67 -6.70
CA GLY A 186 15.63 2.28 -6.34
C GLY A 186 16.89 1.43 -6.30
N GLY A 187 17.04 0.70 -5.22
CA GLY A 187 17.87 -0.49 -5.10
C GLY A 187 17.08 -1.77 -5.37
N PRO A 188 17.65 -2.94 -5.05
CA PRO A 188 17.11 -4.23 -5.49
C PRO A 188 15.87 -4.70 -4.72
N VAL A 189 15.58 -4.14 -3.57
CA VAL A 189 14.52 -4.62 -2.65
C VAL A 189 13.71 -3.44 -2.13
N SER A 190 12.38 -3.60 -2.09
CA SER A 190 11.48 -2.56 -1.57
C SER A 190 11.61 -2.39 -0.06
N ILE A 191 11.72 -1.12 0.39
CA ILE A 191 11.60 -0.73 1.80
C ILE A 191 10.13 -0.75 2.26
N VAL A 192 9.20 -0.61 1.32
CA VAL A 192 7.76 -0.66 1.61
C VAL A 192 7.31 -2.11 1.68
N ASN A 193 6.79 -2.53 2.82
CA ASN A 193 6.24 -3.87 2.96
C ASN A 193 4.87 -3.96 2.27
N ALA A 194 4.80 -4.73 1.19
CA ALA A 194 3.58 -4.93 0.41
C ALA A 194 2.41 -5.52 1.24
N ASP A 195 2.68 -6.27 2.31
CA ASP A 195 1.65 -6.79 3.23
C ASP A 195 0.84 -5.69 3.91
N LEU A 196 1.42 -4.51 4.07
CA LEU A 196 0.77 -3.36 4.70
C LEU A 196 0.04 -2.47 3.70
N VAL A 197 0.35 -2.60 2.42
CA VAL A 197 -0.25 -1.77 1.37
C VAL A 197 -1.67 -2.25 1.05
N ARG A 198 -2.60 -1.32 0.94
CA ARG A 198 -3.97 -1.54 0.49
C ARG A 198 -4.11 -1.32 -1.01
N GLU A 199 -3.61 -0.18 -1.48
CA GLU A 199 -3.61 0.20 -2.88
C GLU A 199 -2.49 1.21 -3.15
N ILE A 200 -2.12 1.35 -4.41
CA ILE A 200 -1.15 2.34 -4.85
C ILE A 200 -1.78 3.11 -6.00
N THR A 201 -1.79 4.44 -5.88
CA THR A 201 -2.18 5.29 -6.99
C THR A 201 -0.94 5.76 -7.71
N PHE A 202 -0.83 5.40 -8.98
CA PHE A 202 0.28 5.77 -9.85
C PHE A 202 -0.15 6.84 -10.86
N TYR A 203 0.48 7.99 -10.78
CA TYR A 203 0.28 9.11 -11.68
C TYR A 203 1.48 9.23 -12.62
N THR A 204 1.24 9.24 -13.92
CA THR A 204 2.29 9.40 -14.95
C THR A 204 2.26 10.78 -15.62
N GLY A 205 1.47 11.69 -15.11
CA GLY A 205 1.27 13.07 -15.57
C GLY A 205 -0.02 13.63 -14.98
N ALA A 206 -0.26 14.92 -15.11
CA ALA A 206 -1.41 15.61 -14.52
C ALA A 206 -1.53 15.34 -13.01
N PHE A 207 -0.50 15.71 -12.27
CA PHE A 207 -0.42 15.46 -10.83
C PHE A 207 -1.47 16.26 -10.05
N PRO A 208 -2.05 15.71 -8.96
CA PRO A 208 -2.93 16.45 -8.09
C PRO A 208 -2.22 17.68 -7.49
N ALA A 209 -2.95 18.75 -7.22
CA ALA A 209 -2.40 19.99 -6.68
C ALA A 209 -1.70 19.81 -5.32
N ASN A 210 -2.09 18.80 -4.56
CA ASN A 210 -1.49 18.43 -3.27
C ASN A 210 -0.27 17.51 -3.41
N ARG A 211 0.23 17.26 -4.62
CA ARG A 211 1.43 16.46 -4.94
C ARG A 211 2.42 17.30 -5.74
N SER A 212 3.07 18.23 -5.05
CA SER A 212 4.03 19.16 -5.65
C SER A 212 5.41 18.50 -5.85
N GLY A 213 6.23 19.13 -6.70
CA GLY A 213 7.64 18.76 -6.88
C GLY A 213 7.90 17.50 -7.71
N ALA A 214 6.88 16.85 -8.26
CA ALA A 214 7.04 15.75 -9.21
C ALA A 214 7.17 16.32 -10.64
N LEU A 215 8.09 15.74 -11.42
CA LEU A 215 8.26 16.07 -12.83
C LEU A 215 7.92 14.89 -13.74
N SER A 216 8.14 13.67 -13.25
CA SER A 216 8.00 12.44 -14.04
C SER A 216 6.82 11.59 -13.58
N SER A 217 6.76 11.23 -12.30
CA SER A 217 5.65 10.46 -11.75
C SER A 217 5.42 10.70 -10.25
N VAL A 218 4.24 10.28 -9.80
CA VAL A 218 3.90 10.18 -8.38
C VAL A 218 3.38 8.78 -8.11
N LEU A 219 3.93 8.11 -7.08
CA LEU A 219 3.37 6.91 -6.46
C LEU A 219 2.85 7.27 -5.07
N ASP A 220 1.56 7.08 -4.88
CA ASP A 220 0.87 7.34 -3.63
C ASP A 220 0.39 6.01 -3.01
N PHE A 221 1.06 5.59 -1.96
CA PHE A 221 0.78 4.36 -1.22
C PHE A 221 -0.27 4.61 -0.17
N ARG A 222 -1.35 3.88 -0.21
CA ARG A 222 -2.32 3.81 0.87
C ARG A 222 -2.10 2.52 1.65
N LEU A 223 -1.76 2.66 2.92
CA LEU A 223 -1.63 1.52 3.81
C LEU A 223 -3.02 1.06 4.28
N ARG A 224 -3.08 -0.21 4.68
CA ARG A 224 -4.23 -0.74 5.41
C ARG A 224 -4.37 0.00 6.74
N ASP A 225 -5.57 0.01 7.27
CA ASP A 225 -5.77 0.40 8.66
C ASP A 225 -5.60 -0.82 9.58
N GLY A 226 -5.31 -0.60 10.84
CA GLY A 226 -5.26 -1.64 11.83
C GLY A 226 -6.63 -2.32 11.97
N ASN A 227 -6.63 -3.60 12.36
CA ASN A 227 -7.87 -4.35 12.55
C ASN A 227 -8.59 -3.85 13.83
N PRO A 228 -9.81 -3.29 13.72
CA PRO A 228 -10.53 -2.77 14.88
C PRO A 228 -11.14 -3.86 15.76
N ASP A 229 -11.25 -5.10 15.26
CA ASP A 229 -11.93 -6.19 15.95
C ASP A 229 -10.98 -7.17 16.62
N LYS A 230 -9.78 -7.36 16.05
CA LYS A 230 -8.85 -8.44 16.45
C LYS A 230 -7.41 -7.98 16.41
N GLN A 231 -6.62 -8.54 17.31
CA GLN A 231 -5.16 -8.49 17.22
C GLN A 231 -4.70 -9.62 16.26
N THR A 232 -3.95 -9.27 15.23
CA THR A 232 -3.43 -10.23 14.26
C THR A 232 -1.92 -10.06 14.11
N PHE A 233 -1.20 -11.18 14.13
CA PHE A 233 0.24 -11.19 13.95
C PHE A 233 0.59 -12.18 12.84
N LYS A 234 1.55 -11.81 12.02
CA LYS A 234 2.07 -12.65 10.92
C LYS A 234 3.58 -12.67 11.00
N ALA A 235 4.14 -13.84 11.21
CA ALA A 235 5.57 -14.09 11.03
C ALA A 235 5.80 -14.74 9.68
N THR A 236 6.79 -14.27 8.93
CA THR A 236 7.13 -14.80 7.61
C THR A 236 8.62 -15.09 7.56
N LEU A 237 8.95 -16.30 7.08
CA LEU A 237 10.30 -16.67 6.71
C LEU A 237 10.35 -16.80 5.19
N GLY A 238 10.96 -15.84 4.54
CA GLY A 238 11.12 -15.80 3.08
C GLY A 238 12.46 -16.38 2.62
N ALA A 239 12.76 -16.29 1.34
CA ALA A 239 14.05 -16.74 0.79
C ALA A 239 15.21 -15.79 1.15
N SER A 240 14.93 -14.54 1.46
CA SER A 240 15.91 -13.47 1.67
C SER A 240 15.79 -12.73 2.98
N GLU A 241 14.65 -12.90 3.68
CA GLU A 241 14.32 -12.10 4.86
C GLU A 241 13.40 -12.83 5.82
N VAL A 242 13.45 -12.44 7.07
CA VAL A 242 12.45 -12.75 8.09
C VAL A 242 11.68 -11.49 8.42
N SER A 243 10.37 -11.62 8.60
CA SER A 243 9.51 -10.50 8.97
C SER A 243 8.51 -10.85 10.07
N LEU A 244 8.19 -9.84 10.86
CA LEU A 244 7.10 -9.85 11.81
C LEU A 244 6.20 -8.64 11.52
N SER A 245 4.94 -8.87 11.28
CA SER A 245 3.95 -7.80 11.12
C SER A 245 2.76 -8.03 12.03
N GLY A 246 2.10 -6.95 12.40
CA GLY A 246 0.91 -7.01 13.25
C GLY A 246 -0.07 -5.90 12.91
N SER A 247 -1.34 -6.19 13.18
CA SER A 247 -2.46 -5.30 12.96
C SER A 247 -3.47 -5.49 14.09
N GLY A 248 -3.98 -4.40 14.64
CA GLY A 248 -4.93 -4.45 15.73
C GLY A 248 -5.38 -3.07 16.18
N HIS A 249 -5.91 -3.02 17.38
CA HIS A 249 -6.42 -1.80 17.99
C HIS A 249 -5.94 -1.68 19.46
N PHE A 250 -5.80 -0.45 19.93
CA PHE A 250 -5.59 -0.15 21.34
C PHE A 250 -6.92 0.08 22.06
N ASN A 251 -7.88 0.66 21.35
CA ASN A 251 -9.25 0.91 21.81
C ASN A 251 -10.16 1.07 20.57
N ASP A 252 -11.47 1.31 20.77
CA ASP A 252 -12.48 1.41 19.71
C ASP A 252 -12.25 2.56 18.71
N ARG A 253 -11.36 3.51 19.05
CA ARG A 253 -11.05 4.68 18.23
C ARG A 253 -9.66 4.65 17.63
N THR A 254 -8.77 3.79 18.14
CA THR A 254 -7.35 3.81 17.78
C THR A 254 -6.89 2.44 17.32
N THR A 255 -6.49 2.37 16.06
CA THR A 255 -5.93 1.17 15.44
C THR A 255 -4.44 1.35 15.16
N TYR A 256 -3.73 0.23 15.06
CA TYR A 256 -2.32 0.21 14.71
C TYR A 256 -2.00 -0.87 13.66
N LEU A 257 -0.93 -0.61 12.94
CA LEU A 257 -0.34 -1.50 11.96
C LEU A 257 1.18 -1.37 12.06
N PHE A 258 1.90 -2.49 12.08
CA PHE A 258 3.36 -2.45 12.06
C PHE A 258 3.96 -3.60 11.27
N SER A 259 5.21 -3.42 10.85
CA SER A 259 6.08 -4.44 10.28
C SER A 259 7.52 -4.17 10.65
N VAL A 260 8.25 -5.23 10.96
CA VAL A 260 9.72 -5.22 11.09
C VAL A 260 10.26 -6.35 10.22
N ARG A 261 11.27 -6.04 9.40
CA ARG A 261 11.93 -7.02 8.54
C ARG A 261 13.43 -6.98 8.75
N GLN A 262 14.04 -8.17 8.73
CA GLN A 262 15.50 -8.35 8.76
C GLN A 262 15.90 -9.23 7.58
N SER A 263 16.77 -8.70 6.74
CA SER A 263 17.37 -9.45 5.64
C SER A 263 18.49 -10.38 6.11
N TYR A 264 18.62 -11.51 5.42
CA TYR A 264 19.80 -12.38 5.50
C TYR A 264 20.40 -12.68 4.10
N LEU A 265 20.16 -11.77 3.15
CA LEU A 265 20.69 -11.85 1.79
C LEU A 265 22.21 -12.03 1.77
N GLN A 266 22.94 -11.45 2.73
CA GLN A 266 24.39 -11.62 2.87
C GLN A 266 24.81 -13.10 2.96
N LEU A 267 24.02 -13.96 3.65
CA LEU A 267 24.31 -15.38 3.77
C LEU A 267 24.13 -16.10 2.43
N LEU A 268 23.03 -15.78 1.74
CA LEU A 268 22.73 -16.34 0.42
C LEU A 268 23.78 -15.91 -0.60
N PHE A 269 24.16 -14.64 -0.61
CA PHE A 269 25.13 -14.07 -1.55
C PHE A 269 26.54 -14.62 -1.30
N LYS A 270 26.90 -14.82 -0.03
CA LYS A 270 28.15 -15.47 0.33
C LYS A 270 28.18 -16.93 -0.14
N ALA A 271 27.07 -17.67 0.04
CA ALA A 271 26.96 -19.05 -0.42
C ALA A 271 26.98 -19.21 -1.96
N LEU A 272 26.58 -18.15 -2.69
CA LEU A 272 26.61 -18.08 -4.16
C LEU A 272 27.93 -17.53 -4.71
N GLY A 273 28.90 -17.20 -3.86
CA GLY A 273 30.17 -16.63 -4.29
C GLY A 273 30.04 -15.21 -4.90
N LEU A 274 29.07 -14.43 -4.47
CA LEU A 274 28.88 -13.09 -5.01
C LEU A 274 29.81 -12.08 -4.33
N PRO A 275 30.32 -11.07 -5.07
CA PRO A 275 31.33 -10.14 -4.56
C PRO A 275 30.79 -9.11 -3.56
N PHE A 276 29.51 -9.06 -3.30
CA PHE A 276 28.87 -8.12 -2.38
C PHE A 276 27.87 -8.80 -1.47
N LEU A 277 27.77 -8.30 -0.23
CA LEU A 277 27.02 -8.89 0.86
C LEU A 277 26.01 -7.88 1.41
N PRO A 278 24.81 -7.77 0.80
CA PRO A 278 23.78 -6.84 1.24
C PRO A 278 23.08 -7.35 2.51
N ASN A 279 22.78 -6.43 3.41
CA ASN A 279 21.98 -6.66 4.60
C ASN A 279 21.15 -5.41 4.87
N PHE A 280 19.89 -5.59 5.26
CA PHE A 280 19.04 -4.50 5.70
C PHE A 280 18.17 -4.91 6.87
N ILE A 281 17.77 -3.92 7.64
CA ILE A 281 16.66 -3.99 8.59
C ILE A 281 15.76 -2.82 8.33
N ASP A 282 14.45 -3.04 8.31
CA ASP A 282 13.46 -1.99 8.18
C ASP A 282 12.31 -2.15 9.15
N GLY A 283 11.61 -1.04 9.35
CA GLY A 283 10.44 -0.97 10.17
C GLY A 283 9.42 0.01 9.61
N GLN A 284 8.16 -0.37 9.68
CA GLN A 284 7.01 0.47 9.35
C GLN A 284 6.03 0.45 10.50
N PHE A 285 5.43 1.60 10.78
CA PHE A 285 4.46 1.74 11.84
C PHE A 285 3.42 2.78 11.46
N LYS A 286 2.16 2.47 11.70
CA LYS A 286 1.02 3.37 11.51
C LYS A 286 0.09 3.28 12.70
N ILE A 287 -0.29 4.42 13.24
CA ILE A 287 -1.41 4.57 14.16
C ILE A 287 -2.44 5.46 13.49
N LYS A 288 -3.69 5.06 13.54
CA LYS A 288 -4.83 5.85 13.13
C LYS A 288 -5.80 5.96 14.30
N THR A 289 -6.15 7.19 14.68
CA THR A 289 -7.08 7.45 15.77
C THR A 289 -8.16 8.44 15.37
N ARG A 290 -9.40 8.14 15.71
CA ARG A 290 -10.53 9.08 15.64
C ARG A 290 -10.57 9.87 16.94
N LEU A 291 -10.19 11.14 16.87
CA LEU A 291 -10.21 12.04 18.02
C LEU A 291 -11.65 12.41 18.38
N THR A 292 -12.45 12.75 17.37
CA THR A 292 -13.87 13.03 17.45
C THR A 292 -14.61 12.34 16.29
N GLU A 293 -15.90 12.59 16.10
CA GLU A 293 -16.66 12.12 14.93
C GLU A 293 -16.18 12.79 13.62
N HIS A 294 -15.59 13.98 13.74
CA HIS A 294 -15.15 14.80 12.61
C HIS A 294 -13.63 14.92 12.50
N ASP A 295 -12.88 14.39 13.45
CA ASP A 295 -11.43 14.57 13.53
C ASP A 295 -10.69 13.23 13.54
N GLU A 296 -9.75 13.09 12.63
CA GLU A 296 -8.90 11.93 12.48
C GLU A 296 -7.42 12.32 12.51
N LEU A 297 -6.63 11.59 13.25
CA LEU A 297 -5.17 11.70 13.26
C LEU A 297 -4.54 10.39 12.83
N THR A 298 -3.68 10.45 11.83
CA THR A 298 -2.82 9.34 11.41
C THR A 298 -1.37 9.70 11.68
N VAL A 299 -0.66 8.84 12.39
CA VAL A 299 0.79 8.93 12.61
C VAL A 299 1.45 7.76 11.90
N LEU A 300 2.52 8.04 11.18
CA LEU A 300 3.26 7.06 10.38
C LEU A 300 4.76 7.20 10.62
N ALA A 301 5.45 6.07 10.71
CA ALA A 301 6.90 6.00 10.69
C ALA A 301 7.37 4.91 9.71
N LEU A 302 8.44 5.22 8.98
CA LEU A 302 9.16 4.32 8.09
C LEU A 302 10.65 4.46 8.39
N THR A 303 11.34 3.36 8.61
CA THR A 303 12.80 3.37 8.84
C THR A 303 13.47 2.23 8.09
N GLY A 304 14.72 2.45 7.68
CA GLY A 304 15.57 1.43 7.09
C GLY A 304 17.03 1.70 7.38
N ILE A 305 17.76 0.64 7.67
CA ILE A 305 19.22 0.66 7.81
C ILE A 305 19.79 -0.37 6.84
N ASP A 306 20.56 0.12 5.88
CA ASP A 306 21.14 -0.67 4.81
C ASP A 306 22.65 -0.76 4.99
N LYS A 307 23.19 -1.96 4.84
CA LYS A 307 24.63 -2.21 4.87
C LYS A 307 25.02 -3.13 3.73
N MET A 308 25.92 -2.70 2.88
CA MET A 308 26.52 -3.54 1.85
C MET A 308 28.02 -3.60 2.08
N LYS A 309 28.51 -4.80 2.35
CA LYS A 309 29.93 -5.10 2.50
C LYS A 309 30.44 -5.80 1.25
N LEU A 310 31.73 -5.70 0.97
CA LEU A 310 32.40 -6.47 -0.07
C LEU A 310 32.74 -7.86 0.46
N ASN A 311 32.62 -8.88 -0.39
CA ASN A 311 33.05 -10.26 -0.11
C ASN A 311 34.48 -10.45 -0.61
N THR A 312 35.44 -10.14 0.23
CA THR A 312 36.86 -10.25 -0.09
C THR A 312 37.44 -11.68 -0.01
N ASP A 313 36.58 -12.65 0.36
CA ASP A 313 36.94 -14.07 0.40
C ASP A 313 36.99 -14.68 -1.01
N GLU A 314 36.23 -14.11 -1.95
CA GLU A 314 36.17 -14.54 -3.34
C GLU A 314 37.44 -14.11 -4.10
N LYS A 315 38.00 -15.07 -4.83
CA LYS A 315 39.24 -14.89 -5.60
C LYS A 315 38.97 -15.19 -7.08
N GLY A 316 39.58 -14.44 -7.95
CA GLY A 316 39.48 -14.56 -9.41
C GLY A 316 39.50 -13.21 -10.08
N GLU A 317 39.91 -13.15 -11.33
CA GLU A 317 40.04 -11.90 -12.08
C GLU A 317 38.72 -11.14 -12.18
N ASP A 318 37.60 -11.85 -12.40
CA ASP A 318 36.24 -11.25 -12.45
C ASP A 318 35.81 -10.71 -11.09
N ALA A 319 36.09 -11.42 -10.00
CA ALA A 319 35.73 -10.99 -8.65
C ALA A 319 36.59 -9.77 -8.23
N GLU A 320 37.91 -9.77 -8.48
CA GLU A 320 38.77 -8.65 -8.21
C GLU A 320 38.38 -7.41 -9.02
N TYR A 321 38.03 -7.59 -10.29
CA TYR A 321 37.54 -6.51 -11.12
C TYR A 321 36.26 -5.90 -10.55
N LEU A 322 35.27 -6.71 -10.21
CA LEU A 322 34.01 -6.24 -9.62
C LEU A 322 34.23 -5.57 -8.26
N LEU A 323 35.07 -6.12 -7.40
CA LEU A 323 35.40 -5.55 -6.10
C LEU A 323 36.05 -4.17 -6.19
N SER A 324 36.78 -3.88 -7.29
CA SER A 324 37.41 -2.57 -7.51
C SER A 324 36.39 -1.45 -7.80
N TYR A 325 35.18 -1.77 -8.27
CA TYR A 325 34.15 -0.80 -8.64
C TYR A 325 32.98 -0.73 -7.68
N LEU A 326 32.76 -1.78 -6.86
CA LEU A 326 31.62 -1.82 -5.95
C LEU A 326 31.88 -0.98 -4.71
N PRO A 327 31.01 -0.01 -4.39
CA PRO A 327 31.12 0.73 -3.15
C PRO A 327 30.63 -0.10 -1.96
N THR A 328 31.18 0.16 -0.78
CA THR A 328 30.50 -0.17 0.46
C THR A 328 29.37 0.84 0.70
N ILE A 329 28.23 0.38 1.21
CA ILE A 329 27.09 1.24 1.48
C ILE A 329 26.71 1.10 2.95
N HIS A 330 26.56 2.24 3.61
CA HIS A 330 25.87 2.36 4.88
C HIS A 330 24.84 3.47 4.75
N GLN A 331 23.56 3.09 4.71
CA GLN A 331 22.46 4.02 4.53
C GLN A 331 21.50 3.93 5.71
N GLU A 332 21.08 5.07 6.20
CA GLU A 332 20.06 5.21 7.22
C GLU A 332 18.94 6.08 6.66
N THR A 333 17.73 5.55 6.65
CA THR A 333 16.53 6.26 6.21
C THR A 333 15.54 6.27 7.35
N PHE A 334 15.01 7.45 7.67
CA PHE A 334 13.98 7.61 8.67
C PHE A 334 12.96 8.67 8.19
N THR A 335 11.71 8.29 8.15
CA THR A 335 10.58 9.18 7.89
C THR A 335 9.59 9.05 9.04
N VAL A 336 9.19 10.16 9.60
CA VAL A 336 8.07 10.23 10.54
C VAL A 336 7.14 11.34 10.13
N GLY A 337 5.84 11.13 10.28
CA GLY A 337 4.87 12.17 9.98
C GLY A 337 3.53 11.94 10.64
N ALA A 338 2.75 13.00 10.67
CA ALA A 338 1.39 13.02 11.17
C ALA A 338 0.49 13.72 10.16
N VAL A 339 -0.69 13.16 9.92
CA VAL A 339 -1.73 13.72 9.07
C VAL A 339 -2.98 13.89 9.94
N TYR A 340 -3.37 15.13 10.16
CA TYR A 340 -4.62 15.48 10.81
C TYR A 340 -5.66 15.80 9.72
N ARG A 341 -6.87 15.25 9.84
CA ARG A 341 -8.01 15.54 8.97
C ARG A 341 -9.19 15.99 9.79
N HIS A 342 -9.79 17.08 9.34
CA HIS A 342 -11.05 17.59 9.88
C HIS A 342 -12.12 17.57 8.79
N TYR A 343 -13.25 16.95 9.10
CA TYR A 343 -14.40 16.83 8.21
C TYR A 343 -15.48 17.84 8.64
N ALA A 344 -15.68 18.89 7.85
CA ALA A 344 -16.63 19.98 8.16
C ALA A 344 -17.71 20.07 7.07
N GLY A 345 -18.73 19.26 7.14
CA GLY A 345 -19.79 19.19 6.14
C GLY A 345 -19.25 18.91 4.74
N LYS A 346 -19.32 19.86 3.82
CA LYS A 346 -18.83 19.69 2.44
C LYS A 346 -17.32 19.91 2.28
N HIS A 347 -16.60 20.22 3.33
CA HIS A 347 -15.17 20.54 3.29
C HIS A 347 -14.37 19.54 4.12
N THR A 348 -13.27 19.06 3.57
CA THR A 348 -12.27 18.31 4.30
C THR A 348 -10.99 19.15 4.37
N GLN A 349 -10.51 19.41 5.57
CA GLN A 349 -9.24 20.08 5.81
C GLN A 349 -8.21 19.02 6.23
N SER A 350 -7.01 19.09 5.68
CA SER A 350 -5.93 18.20 6.08
C SER A 350 -4.65 19.00 6.32
N VAL A 351 -3.99 18.67 7.43
CA VAL A 351 -2.68 19.22 7.78
C VAL A 351 -1.71 18.06 7.89
N THR A 352 -0.63 18.11 7.12
CA THR A 352 0.43 17.11 7.14
C THR A 352 1.71 17.75 7.68
N LEU A 353 2.30 17.11 8.69
CA LEU A 353 3.62 17.44 9.21
C LEU A 353 4.50 16.21 9.10
N SER A 354 5.67 16.35 8.48
CA SER A 354 6.60 15.22 8.34
C SER A 354 8.06 15.65 8.43
N HIS A 355 8.91 14.71 8.81
CA HIS A 355 10.34 14.86 8.84
C HIS A 355 10.99 13.65 8.17
N ASN A 356 11.90 13.91 7.23
CA ASN A 356 12.70 12.92 6.55
C ASN A 356 14.17 13.10 6.91
N TYR A 357 14.81 12.00 7.29
CA TYR A 357 16.26 11.91 7.49
C TYR A 357 16.82 10.84 6.57
N LEU A 358 17.82 11.19 5.80
CA LEU A 358 18.55 10.28 4.92
C LEU A 358 20.04 10.53 5.09
N ASN A 359 20.78 9.50 5.45
CA ASN A 359 22.23 9.53 5.60
C ASN A 359 22.86 8.39 4.79
N ASN A 360 23.71 8.74 3.84
CA ASN A 360 24.44 7.80 2.99
C ASN A 360 25.94 7.97 3.22
N ARG A 361 26.63 6.87 3.51
CA ARG A 361 28.09 6.81 3.72
C ARG A 361 28.71 5.67 2.95
#